data_882d74d83be85ea8608e4f68f06ef790
#
_entry.id   882d74d83be85ea8608e4f68f06ef790
#
_cell.length_a   1.000
_cell.length_b   1.000
_cell.length_c   1.000
_cell.angle_alpha   90.00
_cell.angle_beta   90.00
_cell.angle_gamma   90.00
#
_symmetry.space_group_name_H-M   'P 1'
#
loop_
_entity.id
_entity.type
_entity.pdbx_description
1 polymer ?
#
loop_
_entity_poly.entity_id
_entity_poly.type
_entity_poly.pdbx_seq_one_letter_code
_entity_poly.pdbx_strand_id
1 'polypeptide(L)'
;MSKSQKKGRCPRKVLRIPDLEQSKHAVLNSLPAKASQESYGHAIDEFISWYCSEPRLAFNRTVVLRYRFFLEQRNLAPSTINVRLAAVRRLAYEAADTGLLSPELAAGIARVKGAKRSDVRIGN
;
A
#
# COMPACT_ATOMS: atom_id res chain seq x y z
N MET A 1 27.59 -2.71 19.50
CA MET A 1 27.09 -2.56 19.30
C MET A 1 26.32 -2.43 19.16
N SER A 2 26.03 -2.49 19.17
CA SER A 2 25.21 -2.47 19.04
C SER A 2 24.49 -2.22 18.66
N LYS A 3 24.23 -2.05 18.59
CA LYS A 3 23.47 -1.92 18.20
C LYS A 3 22.59 -2.18 18.04
N SER A 4 22.30 -2.42 18.07
CA SER A 4 21.50 -2.67 17.90
C SER A 4 20.65 -2.74 18.34
N GLN A 5 20.43 -2.74 18.79
CA GLN A 5 19.68 -2.86 19.33
C GLN A 5 18.77 -2.19 19.47
N LYS A 6 18.67 -1.69 19.61
CA LYS A 6 17.78 -0.99 19.68
C LYS A 6 16.79 -1.06 18.71
N LYS A 7 16.91 -1.42 18.13
CA LYS A 7 16.10 -1.55 17.27
C LYS A 7 15.00 -2.21 17.46
N GLY A 8 14.33 -2.58 17.19
CA GLY A 8 13.24 -3.35 17.28
C GLY A 8 12.16 -3.03 18.19
N ARG A 9 12.24 -2.11 19.05
CA ARG A 9 11.19 -1.92 19.96
C ARG A 9 9.99 -1.31 19.37
N CYS A 10 10.06 -0.54 18.27
CA CYS A 10 8.88 0.01 17.65
C CYS A 10 8.70 -0.57 16.29
N PRO A 11 7.46 -0.64 15.77
CA PRO A 11 7.26 -1.01 14.38
C PRO A 11 8.02 -0.04 13.49
N ARG A 12 8.59 -0.57 12.43
CA ARG A 12 9.29 0.28 11.49
C ARG A 12 8.32 1.11 10.71
N LYS A 13 8.75 2.32 10.39
CA LYS A 13 7.96 3.18 9.53
C LYS A 13 8.34 2.99 8.08
N VAL A 14 9.61 2.64 7.83
CA VAL A 14 10.10 2.37 6.48
C VAL A 14 10.25 0.87 6.35
N LEU A 15 9.49 0.27 5.45
CA LEU A 15 9.53 -1.17 5.24
C LEU A 15 10.53 -1.51 4.15
N ARG A 16 11.16 -2.66 4.30
CA ARG A 16 12.11 -3.17 3.32
C ARG A 16 11.41 -4.08 2.34
N ILE A 17 12.10 -4.35 1.24
CA ILE A 17 11.55 -5.22 0.22
C ILE A 17 11.13 -6.59 0.79
N PRO A 18 11.94 -7.27 1.62
CA PRO A 18 11.47 -8.54 2.17
C PRO A 18 10.21 -8.41 3.01
N ASP A 19 10.08 -7.31 3.76
CA ASP A 19 8.87 -7.08 4.56
C ASP A 19 7.66 -6.93 3.66
N LEU A 20 7.82 -6.18 2.58
CA LEU A 20 6.71 -5.93 1.66
C LEU A 20 6.34 -7.19 0.89
N GLU A 21 7.33 -8.01 0.51
CA GLU A 21 7.05 -9.26 -0.17
C GLU A 21 6.31 -10.23 0.74
N GLN A 22 6.68 -10.28 2.01
CA GLN A 22 5.98 -11.12 2.96
C GLN A 22 4.52 -10.69 3.10
N SER A 23 4.30 -9.40 3.21
CA SER A 23 2.94 -8.88 3.32
C SER A 23 2.14 -9.12 2.04
N LYS A 24 2.79 -9.01 0.89
CA LYS A 24 2.15 -9.32 -0.38
C LYS A 24 1.65 -10.76 -0.41
N HIS A 25 2.51 -11.70 -0.02
CA HIS A 25 2.11 -13.11 -0.02
C HIS A 25 0.93 -13.34 0.91
N ALA A 26 0.91 -12.67 2.07
CA ALA A 26 -0.22 -12.79 2.98
C ALA A 26 -1.52 -12.29 2.35
N VAL A 27 -1.45 -11.17 1.62
CA VAL A 27 -2.62 -10.66 0.92
C VAL A 27 -3.10 -11.67 -0.11
N LEU A 28 -2.20 -12.18 -0.92
CA LEU A 28 -2.59 -13.10 -2.00
C LEU A 28 -3.18 -14.39 -1.44
N ASN A 29 -2.62 -14.88 -0.34
CA ASN A 29 -3.12 -16.11 0.28
C ASN A 29 -4.53 -15.93 0.85
N SER A 30 -4.93 -14.69 1.13
CA SER A 30 -6.26 -14.44 1.68
C SER A 30 -7.33 -14.31 0.60
N LEU A 31 -6.93 -14.27 -0.67
CA LEU A 31 -7.88 -14.08 -1.76
C LEU A 31 -8.25 -15.43 -2.36
N PRO A 32 -9.57 -15.71 -2.47
CA PRO A 32 -10.00 -17.03 -2.94
C PRO A 32 -9.92 -17.21 -4.46
N ALA A 33 -10.10 -16.13 -5.21
CA ALA A 33 -10.16 -16.25 -6.67
C ALA A 33 -8.79 -15.98 -7.29
N LYS A 34 -8.42 -16.81 -8.24
CA LYS A 34 -7.13 -16.66 -8.90
C LYS A 34 -7.02 -15.33 -9.65
N ALA A 35 -8.12 -14.91 -10.29
CA ALA A 35 -8.12 -13.63 -11.00
C ALA A 35 -7.85 -12.47 -10.05
N SER A 36 -8.43 -12.52 -8.84
CA SER A 36 -8.17 -11.50 -7.83
C SER A 36 -6.72 -11.53 -7.38
N GLN A 37 -6.17 -12.73 -7.21
CA GLN A 37 -4.77 -12.85 -6.81
C GLN A 37 -3.85 -12.22 -7.84
N GLU A 38 -4.11 -12.43 -9.12
CA GLU A 38 -3.29 -11.86 -10.17
C GLU A 38 -3.41 -10.34 -10.21
N SER A 39 -4.63 -9.85 -10.11
CA SER A 39 -4.86 -8.41 -10.15
C SER A 39 -4.22 -7.71 -8.96
N TYR A 40 -4.43 -8.25 -7.77
CA TYR A 40 -3.85 -7.66 -6.57
C TYR A 40 -2.33 -7.81 -6.53
N GLY A 41 -1.83 -8.96 -7.00
CA GLY A 41 -0.39 -9.17 -7.08
C GLY A 41 0.29 -8.14 -7.96
N HIS A 42 -0.30 -7.89 -9.13
CA HIS A 42 0.24 -6.87 -10.03
C HIS A 42 0.19 -5.48 -9.40
N ALA A 43 -0.95 -5.16 -8.77
CA ALA A 43 -1.11 -3.86 -8.14
C ALA A 43 -0.10 -3.65 -7.01
N ILE A 44 0.12 -4.68 -6.20
CA ILE A 44 1.07 -4.59 -5.11
C ILE A 44 2.50 -4.46 -5.64
N ASP A 45 2.83 -5.22 -6.69
CA ASP A 45 4.16 -5.12 -7.30
C ASP A 45 4.43 -3.72 -7.82
N GLU A 46 3.43 -3.10 -8.42
CA GLU A 46 3.57 -1.72 -8.90
C GLU A 46 3.82 -0.76 -7.75
N PHE A 47 3.10 -0.95 -6.66
CA PHE A 47 3.30 -0.09 -5.49
C PHE A 47 4.69 -0.30 -4.90
N ILE A 48 5.12 -1.54 -4.76
CA ILE A 48 6.44 -1.84 -4.18
C ILE A 48 7.52 -1.22 -5.05
N SER A 49 7.40 -1.33 -6.37
CA SER A 49 8.36 -0.76 -7.28
C SER A 49 8.46 0.76 -7.10
N TRP A 50 7.31 1.42 -7.03
CA TRP A 50 7.29 2.86 -6.83
C TRP A 50 7.86 3.24 -5.46
N TYR A 51 7.44 2.53 -4.43
CA TYR A 51 7.86 2.83 -3.06
C TYR A 51 9.38 2.71 -2.92
N CYS A 52 9.94 1.69 -3.52
CA CYS A 52 11.37 1.45 -3.41
C CYS A 52 12.21 2.39 -4.28
N SER A 53 11.59 3.02 -5.28
CA SER A 53 12.30 3.97 -6.11
C SER A 53 12.34 5.37 -5.50
N GLU A 54 11.51 5.61 -4.48
CA GLU A 54 11.50 6.90 -3.80
C GLU A 54 12.49 6.88 -2.65
N PRO A 55 13.03 8.06 -2.28
CA PRO A 55 13.94 8.11 -1.14
C PRO A 55 13.21 7.68 0.12
N ARG A 56 13.66 6.70 0.76
CA ARG A 56 13.29 6.23 2.10
C ARG A 56 12.02 6.81 2.71
N LEU A 57 10.89 6.62 2.07
CA LEU A 57 9.63 7.12 2.60
C LEU A 57 9.08 6.17 3.67
N ALA A 58 8.46 6.75 4.69
CA ALA A 58 7.72 5.95 5.65
C ALA A 58 6.45 5.44 4.99
N PHE A 59 6.01 4.25 5.40
CA PHE A 59 4.75 3.70 4.88
C PHE A 59 3.62 4.24 5.74
N ASN A 60 2.99 5.31 5.28
CA ASN A 60 1.94 5.97 6.03
C ASN A 60 0.94 6.61 5.08
N ARG A 61 -0.05 7.30 5.66
CA ARG A 61 -1.12 7.91 4.87
C ARG A 61 -0.58 8.92 3.85
N THR A 62 0.37 9.75 4.27
CA THR A 62 0.92 10.78 3.39
C THR A 62 1.57 10.15 2.16
N VAL A 63 2.31 9.08 2.36
CA VAL A 63 2.99 8.41 1.26
C VAL A 63 1.98 7.78 0.31
N VAL A 64 0.90 7.21 0.85
CA VAL A 64 -0.13 6.61 0.00
C VAL A 64 -0.87 7.69 -0.78
N LEU A 65 -1.06 8.87 -0.20
CA LEU A 65 -1.60 10.00 -0.94
C LEU A 65 -0.69 10.40 -2.10
N ARG A 66 0.62 10.38 -1.88
CA ARG A 66 1.57 10.66 -2.94
C ARG A 66 1.50 9.59 -4.04
N TYR A 67 1.31 8.35 -3.65
CA TYR A 67 1.15 7.28 -4.62
C TYR A 67 -0.12 7.49 -5.45
N ARG A 68 -1.22 7.87 -4.80
CA ARG A 68 -2.44 8.17 -5.52
C ARG A 68 -2.22 9.29 -6.54
N PHE A 69 -1.53 10.34 -6.13
CA PHE A 69 -1.22 11.43 -7.03
C PHE A 69 -0.37 10.95 -8.21
N PHE A 70 0.61 10.09 -7.93
CA PHE A 70 1.43 9.50 -8.97
C PHE A 70 0.57 8.74 -9.99
N LEU A 71 -0.40 7.97 -9.49
CA LEU A 71 -1.28 7.22 -10.38
C LEU A 71 -2.15 8.16 -11.22
N GLU A 72 -2.62 9.24 -10.61
CA GLU A 72 -3.42 10.21 -11.34
C GLU A 72 -2.61 10.88 -12.44
N GLN A 73 -1.34 11.14 -12.19
CA GLN A 73 -0.46 11.74 -13.20
C GLN A 73 -0.23 10.82 -14.38
N ARG A 74 -0.40 9.52 -14.19
CA ARG A 74 -0.27 8.57 -15.27
C ARG A 74 -1.54 8.43 -16.10
N ASN A 75 -2.56 9.19 -15.77
CA ASN A 75 -3.82 9.19 -16.52
C ASN A 75 -4.52 7.84 -16.52
N LEU A 76 -4.41 7.13 -15.42
CA LEU A 76 -5.10 5.87 -15.27
C LEU A 76 -6.58 6.12 -14.99
N ALA A 77 -7.42 5.19 -15.40
CA ALA A 77 -8.85 5.27 -15.13
C ALA A 77 -9.11 5.27 -13.62
N PRO A 78 -10.14 5.97 -13.15
CA PRO A 78 -10.45 5.96 -11.71
C PRO A 78 -10.65 4.57 -11.14
N SER A 79 -11.27 3.66 -11.88
CA SER A 79 -11.45 2.30 -11.38
C SER A 79 -10.10 1.59 -11.20
N THR A 80 -9.15 1.84 -12.08
CA THR A 80 -7.81 1.26 -11.96
C THR A 80 -7.11 1.82 -10.73
N ILE A 81 -7.20 3.13 -10.52
CA ILE A 81 -6.59 3.76 -9.35
C ILE A 81 -7.20 3.18 -8.09
N ASN A 82 -8.51 2.98 -8.06
CA ASN A 82 -9.18 2.46 -6.88
C ASN A 82 -8.75 1.03 -6.57
N VAL A 83 -8.56 0.20 -7.58
CA VAL A 83 -8.06 -1.16 -7.37
C VAL A 83 -6.64 -1.12 -6.79
N ARG A 84 -5.80 -0.24 -7.33
CA ARG A 84 -4.43 -0.10 -6.84
C ARG A 84 -4.41 0.33 -5.39
N LEU A 85 -5.27 1.28 -5.02
CA LEU A 85 -5.33 1.74 -3.63
C LEU A 85 -5.92 0.69 -2.72
N ALA A 86 -6.91 -0.07 -3.20
CA ALA A 86 -7.45 -1.17 -2.39
C ALA A 86 -6.38 -2.20 -2.08
N ALA A 87 -5.53 -2.50 -3.06
CA ALA A 87 -4.44 -3.45 -2.83
C ALA A 87 -3.45 -2.91 -1.80
N VAL A 88 -3.14 -1.62 -1.86
CA VAL A 88 -2.23 -1.01 -0.89
C VAL A 88 -2.82 -1.05 0.52
N ARG A 89 -4.13 -0.82 0.64
CA ARG A 89 -4.79 -0.91 1.95
C ARG A 89 -4.68 -2.31 2.54
N ARG A 90 -4.91 -3.32 1.72
CA ARG A 90 -4.79 -4.69 2.21
C ARG A 90 -3.34 -5.01 2.59
N LEU A 91 -2.40 -4.51 1.81
CA LEU A 91 -0.98 -4.68 2.14
C LEU A 91 -0.68 -4.07 3.50
N ALA A 92 -1.21 -2.86 3.76
CA ALA A 92 -0.99 -2.19 5.03
C ALA A 92 -1.59 -2.98 6.20
N TYR A 93 -2.79 -3.53 6.02
CA TYR A 93 -3.41 -4.30 7.08
C TYR A 93 -2.62 -5.59 7.37
N GLU A 94 -2.12 -6.25 6.33
CA GLU A 94 -1.32 -7.44 6.57
C GLU A 94 -0.01 -7.10 7.27
N ALA A 95 0.60 -5.98 6.90
CA ALA A 95 1.81 -5.54 7.57
C ALA A 95 1.53 -5.24 9.05
N ALA A 96 0.37 -4.66 9.34
CA ALA A 96 0.00 -4.38 10.71
C ALA A 96 -0.23 -5.68 11.49
N ASP A 97 -0.88 -6.66 10.86
CA ASP A 97 -1.15 -7.93 11.51
C ASP A 97 0.12 -8.68 11.89
N THR A 98 1.17 -8.51 11.12
CA THR A 98 2.43 -9.18 11.41
C THR A 98 3.37 -8.34 12.25
N GLY A 99 2.94 -7.16 12.67
CA GLY A 99 3.76 -6.31 13.53
C GLY A 99 4.76 -5.45 12.79
N LEU A 100 4.77 -5.48 11.47
CA LEU A 100 5.70 -4.66 10.68
C LEU A 100 5.28 -3.20 10.63
N LEU A 101 4.01 -2.94 10.85
CA LEU A 101 3.45 -1.59 10.77
C LEU A 101 2.52 -1.41 11.96
N SER A 102 2.46 -0.21 12.53
CA SER A 102 1.53 0.01 13.62
C SER A 102 0.10 0.03 13.11
N PRO A 103 -0.86 -0.43 13.92
CA PRO A 103 -2.27 -0.39 13.50
C PRO A 103 -2.74 1.02 13.19
N GLU A 104 -2.20 2.02 13.86
CA GLU A 104 -2.58 3.40 13.62
C GLU A 104 -2.16 3.86 12.23
N LEU A 105 -0.97 3.47 11.81
CA LEU A 105 -0.52 3.80 10.46
C LEU A 105 -1.37 3.10 9.42
N ALA A 106 -1.69 1.84 9.66
CA ALA A 106 -2.54 1.09 8.72
C ALA A 106 -3.92 1.73 8.62
N ALA A 107 -4.48 2.16 9.76
CA ALA A 107 -5.77 2.82 9.76
C ALA A 107 -5.73 4.14 8.99
N GLY A 108 -4.64 4.88 9.14
CA GLY A 108 -4.46 6.12 8.38
C GLY A 108 -4.41 5.87 6.88
N ILE A 109 -3.70 4.82 6.49
CA ILE A 109 -3.62 4.44 5.08
C ILE A 109 -5.01 4.06 4.56
N ALA A 110 -5.78 3.33 5.36
CA ALA A 110 -7.11 2.90 4.95
C ALA A 110 -8.06 4.07 4.72
N ARG A 111 -7.77 5.21 5.31
CA ARG A 111 -8.62 6.39 5.14
C ARG A 111 -8.33 7.16 3.85
N VAL A 112 -7.31 6.78 3.10
CA VAL A 112 -7.05 7.43 1.82
C VAL A 112 -8.18 7.10 0.86
N LYS A 113 -8.84 8.12 0.37
CA LYS A 113 -9.97 7.91 -0.53
C LYS A 113 -9.50 7.60 -1.93
N GLY A 114 -10.28 6.80 -2.62
CA GLY A 114 -9.99 6.50 -4.00
C GLY A 114 -10.30 7.68 -4.91
N ALA A 115 -9.95 7.53 -6.19
CA ALA A 115 -10.27 8.54 -7.19
C ALA A 115 -11.78 8.54 -7.44
N LYS A 116 -12.35 9.74 -7.66
CA LYS A 116 -13.77 9.87 -7.95
C LYS A 116 -14.01 9.49 -9.40
N ARG A 117 -15.12 8.82 -9.58
CA ARG A 117 -15.52 8.54 -10.92
C ARG A 117 -16.07 9.78 -11.52
N SER A 118 -16.15 10.33 -12.07
CA SER A 118 -16.62 11.39 -12.57
C SER A 118 -17.42 12.02 -12.69
N ASP A 119 -17.21 11.81 -12.38
CA ASP A 119 -17.57 12.31 -12.46
C ASP A 119 -18.40 12.62 -12.38
N VAL A 120 -18.69 12.18 -12.04
CA VAL A 120 -19.32 12.20 -11.85
C VAL A 120 -19.95 13.11 -12.00
N ARG A 121 -20.05 13.36 -12.43
CA ARG A 121 -20.48 14.06 -12.70
C ARG A 121 -21.04 14.78 -12.58
N ILE A 122 -21.01 14.77 -12.40
CA ILE A 122 -21.42 15.45 -12.34
C ILE A 122 -21.88 16.08 -12.50
N GLY A 123 -22.06 16.03 -12.59
CA GLY A 123 -22.46 16.61 -12.65
C GLY A 123 -22.95 17.00 -12.82
N ASN A 124 -23.16 16.82 -12.86
CA ASN A 124 -23.66 17.21 -12.99
C ASN A 124 -23.99 17.61 -13.02
#